data_30c375f047777edfce056884768a5a46
#
_entry.id   30c375f047777edfce056884768a5a46
#
_cell.length_a   1.000
_cell.length_b   1.000
_cell.length_c   1.000
_cell.angle_alpha   90.00
_cell.angle_beta   90.00
_cell.angle_gamma   90.00
#
_symmetry.space_group_name_H-M   'P 1'
#
loop_
_entity.id
_entity.type
_entity.pdbx_description
1 polymer ?
#
loop_
_entity_poly.entity_id
_entity_poly.type
_entity_poly.pdbx_seq_one_letter_code
_entity_poly.pdbx_strand_id
1 'polypeptide(L)'
;YARRKGRIMITAFQIAIERAGWYIGSGWHYLLFAAALLFLILKRDDKENRKWLVGYTLLFAAVYICPLTARIIMKYCIGGFVYWRMFWILPTSVIVAYVAVSVCTAGKKKTVQAVCASLLMALIIVTGKNPYVGSQAIYQKAVNMQKLPADACQISELIAATRAEGETALAVMPEDLVGYVRQYDASIRLLYGRRSKSEKPVRKIRRQMRKE
;
A
#
# COMPACT_ATOMS: atom_id res chain seq x y z
N TYR A 1 -31.76 -0.08 -15.72
CA TYR A 1 -31.21 -0.49 -14.41
C TYR A 1 -30.07 -1.49 -14.56
N ALA A 2 -30.22 -2.55 -15.36
CA ALA A 2 -29.20 -3.58 -15.59
C ALA A 2 -27.89 -3.03 -16.21
N ARG A 3 -27.97 -2.15 -17.21
CA ARG A 3 -26.79 -1.50 -17.82
C ARG A 3 -25.97 -0.68 -16.83
N ARG A 4 -26.61 -0.01 -15.87
CA ARG A 4 -25.91 0.78 -14.83
C ARG A 4 -25.20 -0.13 -13.82
N LYS A 5 -25.82 -1.27 -13.47
CA LYS A 5 -25.24 -2.26 -12.55
C LYS A 5 -24.02 -2.96 -13.16
N GLY A 6 -24.08 -3.33 -14.44
CA GLY A 6 -22.95 -3.91 -15.16
C GLY A 6 -21.76 -2.97 -15.25
N ARG A 7 -21.97 -1.70 -15.60
CA ARG A 7 -20.90 -0.68 -15.67
C ARG A 7 -20.20 -0.49 -14.32
N ILE A 8 -20.93 -0.49 -13.22
CA ILE A 8 -20.36 -0.34 -11.86
C ILE A 8 -19.52 -1.57 -11.48
N MET A 9 -19.92 -2.77 -11.87
CA MET A 9 -19.15 -3.99 -11.61
C MET A 9 -17.85 -4.05 -12.41
N ILE A 10 -17.88 -3.66 -13.68
CA ILE A 10 -16.68 -3.52 -14.53
C ILE A 10 -15.71 -2.51 -13.91
N THR A 11 -16.21 -1.37 -13.44
CA THR A 11 -15.38 -0.36 -12.77
C THR A 11 -14.74 -0.89 -11.49
N ALA A 12 -15.46 -1.67 -10.67
CA ALA A 12 -14.89 -2.27 -9.46
C ALA A 12 -13.78 -3.27 -9.77
N PHE A 13 -13.97 -4.09 -10.79
CA PHE A 13 -12.95 -5.02 -11.27
C PHE A 13 -11.70 -4.29 -11.80
N GLN A 14 -11.89 -3.25 -12.61
CA GLN A 14 -10.79 -2.43 -13.13
C GLN A 14 -9.98 -1.78 -12.00
N ILE A 15 -10.66 -1.21 -11.00
CA ILE A 15 -10.00 -0.66 -9.82
C ILE A 15 -9.22 -1.75 -9.07
N ALA A 16 -9.77 -2.95 -8.90
CA ALA A 16 -9.08 -4.03 -8.22
C ALA A 16 -7.77 -4.41 -8.94
N ILE A 17 -7.81 -4.57 -10.26
CA ILE A 17 -6.61 -4.87 -11.06
C ILE A 17 -5.59 -3.73 -11.01
N GLU A 18 -6.02 -2.48 -11.16
CA GLU A 18 -5.15 -1.31 -11.07
C GLU A 18 -4.45 -1.23 -9.70
N ARG A 19 -5.19 -1.45 -8.61
CA ARG A 19 -4.63 -1.43 -7.25
C ARG A 19 -3.72 -2.62 -6.96
N ALA A 20 -3.99 -3.79 -7.55
CA ALA A 20 -3.06 -4.91 -7.53
C ALA A 20 -1.75 -4.55 -8.23
N GLY A 21 -1.81 -3.94 -9.43
CA GLY A 21 -0.64 -3.48 -10.16
C GLY A 21 0.19 -2.46 -9.37
N TRP A 22 -0.45 -1.53 -8.66
CA TRP A 22 0.25 -0.58 -7.79
C TRP A 22 0.98 -1.25 -6.63
N TYR A 23 0.35 -2.26 -6.01
CA TYR A 23 0.95 -2.97 -4.89
C TYR A 23 2.09 -3.90 -5.33
N ILE A 24 1.90 -4.64 -6.40
CA ILE A 24 2.90 -5.55 -6.97
C ILE A 24 4.07 -4.75 -7.55
N GLY A 25 3.78 -3.66 -8.26
CA GLY A 25 4.77 -2.80 -8.90
C GLY A 25 5.73 -3.60 -9.79
N SER A 26 7.02 -3.24 -9.75
CA SER A 26 8.11 -4.00 -10.41
C SER A 26 8.72 -5.08 -9.51
N GLY A 27 7.97 -5.57 -8.52
CA GLY A 27 8.51 -6.43 -7.46
C GLY A 27 8.74 -7.87 -7.90
N TRP A 28 9.99 -8.23 -8.14
CA TRP A 28 10.46 -9.59 -8.40
C TRP A 28 10.11 -10.56 -7.27
N HIS A 29 9.91 -10.06 -6.04
CA HIS A 29 9.51 -10.87 -4.89
C HIS A 29 8.14 -11.57 -5.07
N TYR A 30 7.25 -11.05 -5.92
CA TYR A 30 6.00 -11.75 -6.27
C TYR A 30 6.23 -12.94 -7.20
N LEU A 31 7.31 -12.94 -7.98
CA LEU A 31 7.73 -14.13 -8.73
C LEU A 31 8.21 -15.23 -7.78
N LEU A 32 8.93 -14.87 -6.70
CA LEU A 32 9.26 -15.83 -5.65
C LEU A 32 8.03 -16.40 -4.98
N PHE A 33 7.05 -15.56 -4.67
CA PHE A 33 5.78 -16.02 -4.11
C PHE A 33 5.03 -16.95 -5.07
N ALA A 34 4.96 -16.62 -6.35
CA ALA A 34 4.32 -17.45 -7.37
C ALA A 34 5.06 -18.81 -7.52
N ALA A 35 6.39 -18.78 -7.53
CA ALA A 35 7.20 -20.00 -7.57
C ALA A 35 7.01 -20.86 -6.31
N ALA A 36 6.96 -20.23 -5.14
CA ALA A 36 6.71 -20.92 -3.88
C ALA A 36 5.29 -21.56 -3.85
N LEU A 37 4.29 -20.83 -4.34
CA LEU A 37 2.93 -21.34 -4.43
C LEU A 37 2.84 -22.53 -5.41
N LEU A 38 3.48 -22.42 -6.57
CA LEU A 38 3.57 -23.50 -7.54
C LEU A 38 4.28 -24.73 -6.94
N PHE A 39 5.39 -24.52 -6.21
CA PHE A 39 6.08 -25.60 -5.51
C PHE A 39 5.16 -26.31 -4.52
N LEU A 40 4.36 -25.59 -3.72
CA LEU A 40 3.39 -26.17 -2.80
C LEU A 40 2.30 -26.95 -3.52
N ILE A 41 1.85 -26.49 -4.67
CA ILE A 41 0.83 -27.19 -5.47
C ILE A 41 1.38 -28.51 -6.01
N LEU A 42 2.65 -28.51 -6.45
CA LEU A 42 3.29 -29.68 -7.04
C LEU A 42 3.76 -30.70 -5.99
N LYS A 43 4.20 -30.23 -4.81
CA LYS A 43 4.68 -31.08 -3.72
C LYS A 43 3.51 -31.76 -3.01
N ARG A 44 3.46 -33.11 -3.05
CA ARG A 44 2.33 -33.88 -2.54
C ARG A 44 2.48 -34.36 -1.08
N ASP A 45 3.67 -34.23 -0.50
CA ASP A 45 4.00 -34.87 0.78
C ASP A 45 3.34 -34.20 2.00
N ASP A 46 3.13 -32.90 1.98
CA ASP A 46 2.51 -32.14 3.07
C ASP A 46 1.09 -31.67 2.70
N LYS A 47 0.14 -32.58 2.85
CA LYS A 47 -1.24 -32.38 2.41
C LYS A 47 -1.96 -31.27 3.23
N GLU A 48 -1.72 -31.20 4.54
CA GLU A 48 -2.46 -30.25 5.41
C GLU A 48 -2.00 -28.80 5.21
N ASN A 49 -0.70 -28.53 5.37
CA ASN A 49 -0.20 -27.16 5.21
C ASN A 49 -0.41 -26.65 3.79
N ARG A 50 -0.24 -27.50 2.77
CA ARG A 50 -0.57 -27.18 1.40
C ARG A 50 -2.04 -26.79 1.24
N LYS A 51 -2.97 -27.58 1.78
CA LYS A 51 -4.42 -27.32 1.69
C LYS A 51 -4.76 -25.95 2.28
N TRP A 52 -4.21 -25.64 3.44
CA TRP A 52 -4.45 -24.36 4.10
C TRP A 52 -3.81 -23.19 3.37
N LEU A 53 -2.52 -23.25 3.05
CA LEU A 53 -1.81 -22.13 2.45
C LEU A 53 -2.27 -21.85 1.01
N VAL A 54 -2.43 -22.91 0.20
CA VAL A 54 -2.93 -22.76 -1.17
C VAL A 54 -4.40 -22.40 -1.18
N GLY A 55 -5.23 -23.09 -0.36
CA GLY A 55 -6.66 -22.82 -0.27
C GLY A 55 -6.96 -21.40 0.17
N TYR A 56 -6.24 -20.88 1.19
CA TYR A 56 -6.35 -19.51 1.62
C TYR A 56 -5.98 -18.52 0.51
N THR A 57 -4.87 -18.76 -0.19
CA THR A 57 -4.41 -17.90 -1.27
C THR A 57 -5.42 -17.84 -2.43
N LEU A 58 -5.98 -19.00 -2.80
CA LEU A 58 -7.01 -19.08 -3.84
C LEU A 58 -8.31 -18.40 -3.40
N LEU A 59 -8.72 -18.59 -2.15
CA LEU A 59 -9.88 -17.90 -1.59
C LEU A 59 -9.66 -16.38 -1.59
N PHE A 60 -8.49 -15.92 -1.15
CA PHE A 60 -8.12 -14.52 -1.20
C PHE A 60 -8.21 -13.97 -2.63
N ALA A 61 -7.61 -14.67 -3.61
CA ALA A 61 -7.63 -14.25 -5.00
C ALA A 61 -9.07 -14.18 -5.54
N ALA A 62 -9.90 -15.17 -5.23
CA ALA A 62 -11.32 -15.18 -5.62
C ALA A 62 -12.08 -13.99 -5.01
N VAL A 63 -11.92 -13.72 -3.71
CA VAL A 63 -12.54 -12.58 -3.02
C VAL A 63 -12.04 -11.25 -3.57
N TYR A 64 -10.74 -11.12 -3.83
CA TYR A 64 -10.11 -9.90 -4.30
C TYR A 64 -10.55 -9.52 -5.71
N ILE A 65 -10.59 -10.50 -6.63
CA ILE A 65 -10.88 -10.29 -8.06
C ILE A 65 -12.39 -10.23 -8.33
N CYS A 66 -13.22 -10.91 -7.54
CA CYS A 66 -14.66 -10.95 -7.76
C CYS A 66 -15.27 -9.52 -7.71
N PRO A 67 -15.94 -9.05 -8.77
CA PRO A 67 -16.45 -7.68 -8.83
C PRO A 67 -17.49 -7.36 -7.75
N LEU A 68 -18.23 -8.37 -7.29
CA LEU A 68 -19.25 -8.19 -6.26
C LEU A 68 -18.61 -7.94 -4.89
N THR A 69 -17.69 -8.80 -4.47
CA THR A 69 -16.97 -8.67 -3.19
C THR A 69 -16.09 -7.43 -3.18
N ALA A 70 -15.33 -7.17 -4.26
CA ALA A 70 -14.53 -5.97 -4.41
C ALA A 70 -15.39 -4.70 -4.24
N ARG A 71 -16.56 -4.63 -4.86
CA ARG A 71 -17.48 -3.50 -4.71
C ARG A 71 -17.97 -3.33 -3.27
N ILE A 72 -18.34 -4.42 -2.60
CA ILE A 72 -18.81 -4.38 -1.22
C ILE A 72 -17.70 -3.86 -0.30
N ILE A 73 -16.50 -4.40 -0.43
CA ILE A 73 -15.34 -4.01 0.38
C ILE A 73 -14.97 -2.55 0.12
N MET A 74 -14.88 -2.13 -1.15
CA MET A 74 -14.57 -0.74 -1.50
C MET A 74 -15.63 0.25 -1.01
N LYS A 75 -16.89 -0.13 -0.99
CA LYS A 75 -17.98 0.76 -0.59
C LYS A 75 -18.12 0.87 0.94
N TYR A 76 -18.00 -0.23 1.65
CA TYR A 76 -18.38 -0.31 3.07
C TYR A 76 -17.21 -0.46 4.03
N CYS A 77 -16.04 -0.96 3.56
CA CYS A 77 -14.92 -1.27 4.44
C CYS A 77 -13.76 -0.27 4.28
N ILE A 78 -12.99 -0.34 3.19
CA ILE A 78 -11.70 0.35 3.09
C ILE A 78 -11.63 1.42 2.00
N GLY A 79 -12.62 1.53 1.11
CA GLY A 79 -12.60 2.45 -0.03
C GLY A 79 -11.73 2.00 -1.19
N GLY A 80 -12.08 2.45 -2.42
CA GLY A 80 -11.40 2.02 -3.65
C GLY A 80 -9.95 2.52 -3.77
N PHE A 81 -9.63 3.68 -3.20
CA PHE A 81 -8.29 4.24 -3.27
C PHE A 81 -7.25 3.39 -2.51
N VAL A 82 -7.62 2.80 -1.39
CA VAL A 82 -6.75 1.99 -0.53
C VAL A 82 -7.02 0.50 -0.62
N TYR A 83 -7.72 0.05 -1.67
CA TYR A 83 -8.08 -1.37 -1.85
C TYR A 83 -6.87 -2.31 -1.92
N TRP A 84 -5.72 -1.81 -2.36
CA TRP A 84 -4.44 -2.53 -2.33
C TRP A 84 -4.04 -3.04 -0.94
N ARG A 85 -4.56 -2.45 0.15
CA ARG A 85 -4.28 -2.91 1.52
C ARG A 85 -4.81 -4.32 1.80
N MET A 86 -5.72 -4.83 0.97
CA MET A 86 -6.15 -6.23 1.05
C MET A 86 -4.97 -7.20 0.95
N PHE A 87 -3.91 -6.85 0.22
CA PHE A 87 -2.71 -7.69 0.13
C PHE A 87 -1.96 -7.87 1.44
N TRP A 88 -2.20 -7.03 2.46
CA TRP A 88 -1.60 -7.20 3.77
C TRP A 88 -2.07 -8.47 4.51
N ILE A 89 -3.25 -8.98 4.16
CA ILE A 89 -3.76 -10.23 4.73
C ILE A 89 -3.27 -11.46 3.97
N LEU A 90 -2.61 -11.28 2.81
CA LEU A 90 -2.05 -12.39 2.05
C LEU A 90 -0.74 -12.86 2.72
N PRO A 91 -0.61 -14.14 3.10
CA PRO A 91 0.55 -14.66 3.83
C PRO A 91 1.77 -14.89 2.92
N THR A 92 2.15 -13.88 2.13
CA THR A 92 3.22 -13.97 1.13
C THR A 92 4.55 -14.39 1.75
N SER A 93 4.96 -13.71 2.83
CA SER A 93 6.22 -14.00 3.54
C SER A 93 6.19 -15.39 4.20
N VAL A 94 5.06 -15.79 4.76
CA VAL A 94 4.89 -17.10 5.40
C VAL A 94 5.04 -18.22 4.37
N ILE A 95 4.41 -18.10 3.20
CA ILE A 95 4.49 -19.10 2.13
C ILE A 95 5.91 -19.21 1.60
N VAL A 96 6.58 -18.08 1.33
CA VAL A 96 7.97 -18.08 0.86
C VAL A 96 8.90 -18.69 1.91
N ALA A 97 8.78 -18.31 3.19
CA ALA A 97 9.59 -18.86 4.27
C ALA A 97 9.35 -20.37 4.47
N TYR A 98 8.09 -20.81 4.44
CA TYR A 98 7.75 -22.23 4.58
C TYR A 98 8.38 -23.08 3.46
N VAL A 99 8.29 -22.60 2.21
CA VAL A 99 8.90 -23.29 1.06
C VAL A 99 10.42 -23.27 1.16
N ALA A 100 11.02 -22.13 1.53
CA ALA A 100 12.46 -21.99 1.72
C ALA A 100 12.98 -23.01 2.75
N VAL A 101 12.34 -23.10 3.91
CA VAL A 101 12.67 -24.09 4.94
C VAL A 101 12.50 -25.52 4.42
N SER A 102 11.38 -25.81 3.74
CA SER A 102 11.12 -27.14 3.18
C SER A 102 12.18 -27.58 2.18
N VAL A 103 12.67 -26.66 1.34
CA VAL A 103 13.74 -26.93 0.36
C VAL A 103 15.08 -27.11 1.06
N CYS A 104 15.42 -26.25 2.01
CA CYS A 104 16.68 -26.35 2.75
C CYS A 104 16.78 -27.65 3.56
N THR A 105 15.68 -28.07 4.20
CA THR A 105 15.66 -29.27 5.05
C THR A 105 15.54 -30.59 4.28
N ALA A 106 15.26 -30.54 2.98
CA ALA A 106 15.23 -31.77 2.14
C ALA A 106 16.62 -32.42 1.99
N GLY A 107 17.70 -31.68 2.14
CA GLY A 107 19.07 -32.19 2.11
C GLY A 107 19.44 -32.95 3.39
N LYS A 108 20.04 -34.13 3.27
CA LYS A 108 20.46 -34.93 4.43
C LYS A 108 21.73 -34.39 5.12
N LYS A 109 22.60 -33.70 4.38
CA LYS A 109 23.89 -33.17 4.90
C LYS A 109 23.74 -31.73 5.35
N LYS A 110 24.20 -31.40 6.57
CA LYS A 110 24.16 -30.03 7.14
C LYS A 110 24.81 -28.98 6.23
N THR A 111 25.91 -29.35 5.55
CA THR A 111 26.59 -28.45 4.61
C THR A 111 25.68 -28.08 3.43
N VAL A 112 24.94 -29.04 2.87
CA VAL A 112 23.99 -28.80 1.77
C VAL A 112 22.86 -27.88 2.24
N GLN A 113 22.35 -28.12 3.45
CA GLN A 113 21.32 -27.26 4.03
C GLN A 113 21.80 -25.82 4.20
N ALA A 114 23.04 -25.63 4.70
CA ALA A 114 23.62 -24.30 4.87
C ALA A 114 23.82 -23.58 3.52
N VAL A 115 24.33 -24.28 2.50
CA VAL A 115 24.49 -23.71 1.15
C VAL A 115 23.15 -23.33 0.54
N CYS A 116 22.13 -24.20 0.62
CA CYS A 116 20.79 -23.88 0.15
C CYS A 116 20.20 -22.68 0.87
N ALA A 117 20.33 -22.60 2.20
CA ALA A 117 19.85 -21.46 2.97
C ALA A 117 20.55 -20.16 2.56
N SER A 118 21.86 -20.18 2.38
CA SER A 118 22.62 -19.02 1.91
C SER A 118 22.21 -18.54 0.54
N LEU A 119 22.01 -19.47 -0.41
CA LEU A 119 21.55 -19.15 -1.78
C LEU A 119 20.15 -18.57 -1.79
N LEU A 120 19.22 -19.16 -1.02
CA LEU A 120 17.85 -18.64 -0.90
C LEU A 120 17.82 -17.27 -0.22
N MET A 121 18.65 -17.06 0.80
CA MET A 121 18.78 -15.75 1.44
C MET A 121 19.31 -14.71 0.46
N ALA A 122 20.35 -15.02 -0.29
CA ALA A 122 20.88 -14.15 -1.34
C ALA A 122 19.81 -13.84 -2.40
N LEU A 123 19.04 -14.83 -2.83
CA LEU A 123 17.94 -14.65 -3.78
C LEU A 123 16.87 -13.71 -3.24
N ILE A 124 16.47 -13.85 -1.98
CA ILE A 124 15.50 -12.97 -1.34
C ILE A 124 16.02 -11.53 -1.26
N ILE A 125 17.29 -11.35 -0.90
CA ILE A 125 17.92 -10.02 -0.84
C ILE A 125 17.98 -9.37 -2.22
N VAL A 126 18.38 -10.10 -3.26
CA VAL A 126 18.49 -9.57 -4.63
C VAL A 126 17.13 -9.26 -5.24
N THR A 127 16.11 -10.08 -4.97
CA THR A 127 14.75 -9.84 -5.47
C THR A 127 13.97 -8.81 -4.65
N GLY A 128 14.41 -8.52 -3.42
CA GLY A 128 13.86 -7.48 -2.58
C GLY A 128 14.23 -6.09 -3.06
N LYS A 129 13.36 -5.11 -2.80
CA LYS A 129 13.69 -3.70 -2.99
C LYS A 129 14.23 -3.13 -1.69
N ASN A 130 15.43 -2.55 -1.75
CA ASN A 130 15.95 -1.81 -0.61
C ASN A 130 15.26 -0.44 -0.54
N PRO A 131 14.47 -0.14 0.49
CA PRO A 131 13.76 1.13 0.61
C PRO A 131 14.67 2.31 0.93
N TYR A 132 15.95 2.05 1.27
CA TYR A 132 16.92 3.06 1.70
C TYR A 132 17.97 3.41 0.64
N VAL A 133 18.13 2.58 -0.40
CA VAL A 133 19.22 2.72 -1.37
C VAL A 133 18.67 2.73 -2.80
N GLY A 134 19.23 3.60 -3.64
CA GLY A 134 18.93 3.70 -5.06
C GLY A 134 18.02 4.87 -5.42
N SER A 135 17.83 5.08 -6.71
CA SER A 135 17.03 6.19 -7.28
C SER A 135 15.54 6.11 -6.94
N GLN A 136 15.07 4.96 -6.46
CA GLN A 136 13.69 4.73 -6.04
C GLN A 136 13.58 4.51 -4.52
N ALA A 137 14.54 5.00 -3.75
CA ALA A 137 14.49 4.93 -2.30
C ALA A 137 13.24 5.65 -1.79
N ILE A 138 12.39 4.90 -1.05
CA ILE A 138 11.16 5.43 -0.45
C ILE A 138 11.52 6.30 0.77
N TYR A 139 12.59 5.92 1.48
CA TYR A 139 13.08 6.65 2.64
C TYR A 139 14.28 7.49 2.23
N GLN A 140 14.13 8.80 2.36
CA GLN A 140 15.19 9.78 2.20
C GLN A 140 15.60 10.33 3.55
N LYS A 141 16.85 10.82 3.65
CA LYS A 141 17.29 11.52 4.86
C LYS A 141 16.41 12.74 5.07
N ALA A 142 15.85 12.86 6.27
CA ALA A 142 15.00 14.01 6.59
C ALA A 142 15.79 15.33 6.47
N VAL A 143 15.19 16.32 5.84
CA VAL A 143 15.78 17.65 5.63
C VAL A 143 15.72 18.47 6.92
N ASN A 144 14.77 18.18 7.79
CA ASN A 144 14.53 18.87 9.05
C ASN A 144 14.19 17.90 10.19
N MET A 145 14.24 18.38 11.44
CA MET A 145 13.92 17.56 12.62
C MET A 145 12.49 17.05 12.64
N GLN A 146 11.55 17.81 12.07
CA GLN A 146 10.13 17.45 12.01
C GLN A 146 9.84 16.39 10.95
N LYS A 147 10.81 16.08 10.08
CA LYS A 147 10.69 15.13 8.96
C LYS A 147 9.56 15.53 7.98
N LEU A 148 9.42 16.83 7.77
CA LEU A 148 8.41 17.41 6.90
C LEU A 148 9.02 17.85 5.56
N PRO A 149 8.23 17.93 4.46
CA PRO A 149 8.67 18.56 3.22
C PRO A 149 9.14 20.02 3.47
N ALA A 150 10.21 20.42 2.82
CA ALA A 150 10.75 21.78 2.95
C ALA A 150 9.71 22.84 2.61
N ASP A 151 8.93 22.62 1.56
CA ASP A 151 7.85 23.50 1.11
C ASP A 151 6.80 23.73 2.22
N ALA A 152 6.44 22.69 2.97
CA ALA A 152 5.49 22.83 4.07
C ALA A 152 6.03 23.71 5.20
N CYS A 153 7.34 23.60 5.51
CA CYS A 153 7.99 24.43 6.52
C CYS A 153 8.03 25.89 6.05
N GLN A 154 8.51 26.14 4.83
CA GLN A 154 8.62 27.50 4.27
C GLN A 154 7.26 28.20 4.20
N ILE A 155 6.21 27.51 3.73
CA ILE A 155 4.85 28.06 3.68
C ILE A 155 4.34 28.36 5.08
N SER A 156 4.59 27.50 6.06
CA SER A 156 4.16 27.71 7.44
C SER A 156 4.87 28.93 8.06
N GLU A 157 6.17 29.09 7.82
CA GLU A 157 6.96 30.23 8.26
C GLU A 157 6.49 31.54 7.59
N LEU A 158 6.19 31.50 6.29
CA LEU A 158 5.64 32.65 5.58
C LEU A 158 4.28 33.08 6.16
N ILE A 159 3.40 32.12 6.45
CA ILE A 159 2.11 32.41 7.08
C ILE A 159 2.31 33.00 8.48
N ALA A 160 3.25 32.46 9.26
CA ALA A 160 3.58 32.98 10.58
C ALA A 160 4.11 34.42 10.53
N ALA A 161 4.96 34.72 9.55
CA ALA A 161 5.54 36.05 9.36
C ALA A 161 4.52 37.10 8.87
N THR A 162 3.49 36.69 8.13
CA THR A 162 2.44 37.60 7.61
C THR A 162 1.28 37.82 8.57
N ARG A 163 1.20 37.03 9.64
CA ARG A 163 0.13 37.07 10.63
C ARG A 163 0.39 38.12 11.71
N ALA A 164 -0.63 38.90 12.06
CA ALA A 164 -0.55 39.77 13.22
C ALA A 164 -0.50 39.01 14.53
N GLU A 165 0.13 39.56 15.55
CA GLU A 165 0.28 38.94 16.86
C GLU A 165 -1.09 38.64 17.50
N GLY A 166 -1.37 37.37 17.85
CA GLY A 166 -2.66 36.92 18.38
C GLY A 166 -3.73 36.58 17.34
N GLU A 167 -3.51 36.81 16.05
CA GLU A 167 -4.42 36.39 14.99
C GLU A 167 -4.30 34.90 14.63
N THR A 168 -5.45 34.29 14.35
CA THR A 168 -5.49 32.91 13.85
C THR A 168 -5.48 32.91 12.33
N ALA A 169 -4.42 32.44 11.73
CA ALA A 169 -4.34 32.31 10.28
C ALA A 169 -5.34 31.24 9.77
N LEU A 170 -6.16 31.63 8.80
CA LEU A 170 -7.01 30.70 8.04
C LEU A 170 -6.46 30.54 6.64
N ALA A 171 -5.97 29.34 6.33
CA ALA A 171 -5.29 29.08 5.06
C ALA A 171 -6.04 28.04 4.19
N VAL A 172 -5.90 28.21 2.89
CA VAL A 172 -6.32 27.24 1.87
C VAL A 172 -5.06 26.69 1.23
N MET A 173 -4.92 25.38 1.19
CA MET A 173 -3.70 24.72 0.72
C MET A 173 -3.99 23.56 -0.21
N PRO A 174 -3.04 23.18 -1.09
CA PRO A 174 -3.08 21.94 -1.83
C PRO A 174 -3.26 20.72 -0.90
N GLU A 175 -3.99 19.70 -1.38
CA GLU A 175 -4.38 18.54 -0.56
C GLU A 175 -3.18 17.75 -0.01
N ASP A 176 -2.07 17.74 -0.70
CA ASP A 176 -0.80 17.10 -0.34
C ASP A 176 -0.06 17.82 0.81
N LEU A 177 -0.22 19.13 0.96
CA LEU A 177 0.42 19.92 2.03
C LEU A 177 -0.43 20.08 3.30
N VAL A 178 -1.74 19.90 3.20
CA VAL A 178 -2.71 20.10 4.31
C VAL A 178 -2.31 19.39 5.61
N GLY A 179 -1.79 18.16 5.52
CA GLY A 179 -1.36 17.38 6.69
C GLY A 179 -0.09 17.93 7.33
N TYR A 180 0.87 18.28 6.50
CA TYR A 180 2.20 18.69 6.92
C TYR A 180 2.24 20.07 7.55
N VAL A 181 1.51 21.04 7.00
CA VAL A 181 1.44 22.40 7.54
C VAL A 181 0.88 22.42 8.96
N ARG A 182 -0.17 21.65 9.23
CA ARG A 182 -0.72 21.53 10.58
C ARG A 182 0.17 20.74 11.54
N GLN A 183 1.02 19.86 11.02
CA GLN A 183 2.01 19.15 11.82
C GLN A 183 3.16 20.08 12.22
N TYR A 184 3.50 21.03 11.37
CA TYR A 184 4.53 22.04 11.63
C TYR A 184 4.04 23.12 12.59
N ASP A 185 2.88 23.73 12.29
CA ASP A 185 2.25 24.75 13.13
C ASP A 185 0.74 24.49 13.29
N ALA A 186 0.36 24.05 14.49
CA ALA A 186 -1.02 23.74 14.83
C ALA A 186 -1.94 24.99 14.91
N SER A 187 -1.37 26.18 15.01
CA SER A 187 -2.12 27.46 15.08
C SER A 187 -2.70 27.84 13.72
N ILE A 188 -2.17 27.30 12.62
CA ILE A 188 -2.68 27.52 11.27
C ILE A 188 -3.97 26.73 11.09
N ARG A 189 -5.09 27.43 10.99
CA ARG A 189 -6.39 26.83 10.68
C ARG A 189 -6.52 26.63 9.18
N LEU A 190 -6.90 25.45 8.78
CA LEU A 190 -7.16 25.12 7.38
C LEU A 190 -8.66 25.14 7.11
N LEU A 191 -9.07 25.80 6.02
CA LEU A 191 -10.46 25.88 5.60
C LEU A 191 -11.04 24.48 5.33
N TYR A 192 -10.21 23.52 4.93
CA TYR A 192 -10.60 22.13 4.73
C TYR A 192 -9.55 21.14 5.22
N GLY A 193 -9.98 19.98 5.61
CA GLY A 193 -9.14 18.89 6.07
C GLY A 193 -9.89 17.57 6.01
N ARG A 194 -9.36 16.55 6.65
CA ARG A 194 -9.94 15.20 6.60
C ARG A 194 -11.39 15.14 7.11
N ARG A 195 -11.76 15.98 8.09
CA ARG A 195 -13.12 16.04 8.66
C ARG A 195 -14.05 16.98 7.91
N SER A 196 -13.55 18.03 7.28
CA SER A 196 -14.35 19.04 6.57
C SER A 196 -14.87 18.57 5.21
N LYS A 197 -14.49 17.39 4.74
CA LYS A 197 -14.98 16.81 3.46
C LYS A 197 -16.51 16.65 3.41
N SER A 198 -17.19 16.59 4.55
CA SER A 198 -18.64 16.43 4.63
C SER A 198 -19.41 17.75 4.58
N GLU A 199 -18.79 18.88 4.87
CA GLU A 199 -19.47 20.17 4.93
C GLU A 199 -19.80 20.71 3.53
N LYS A 200 -21.06 21.14 3.31
CA LYS A 200 -21.55 21.60 2.00
C LYS A 200 -20.76 22.79 1.42
N PRO A 201 -20.43 23.86 2.17
CA PRO A 201 -19.69 24.99 1.64
C PRO A 201 -18.26 24.60 1.24
N VAL A 202 -17.58 23.79 2.05
CA VAL A 202 -16.21 23.33 1.75
C VAL A 202 -16.18 22.46 0.49
N ARG A 203 -17.19 21.61 0.26
CA ARG A 203 -17.31 20.85 -0.99
C ARG A 203 -17.49 21.73 -2.22
N LYS A 204 -18.19 22.86 -2.10
CA LYS A 204 -18.39 23.79 -3.21
C LYS A 204 -17.07 24.49 -3.57
N ILE A 205 -16.34 25.04 -2.59
CA ILE A 205 -15.05 25.67 -2.77
C ILE A 205 -14.05 24.69 -3.39
N ARG A 206 -13.90 23.49 -2.82
CA ARG A 206 -13.00 22.46 -3.33
C ARG A 206 -13.32 22.03 -4.76
N ARG A 207 -14.61 22.02 -5.14
CA ARG A 207 -15.02 21.72 -6.52
C ARG A 207 -14.65 22.84 -7.49
N GLN A 208 -14.67 24.08 -7.05
CA GLN A 208 -14.22 25.23 -7.86
C GLN A 208 -12.70 25.20 -8.07
N MET A 209 -11.91 25.00 -7.01
CA MET A 209 -10.45 24.89 -7.08
C MET A 209 -9.92 23.73 -7.96
N ARG A 210 -10.72 22.69 -8.19
CA ARG A 210 -10.35 21.59 -9.10
C ARG A 210 -10.66 21.84 -10.56
N LYS A 211 -11.33 22.95 -10.88
CA LYS A 211 -11.71 23.29 -12.25
C LYS A 211 -10.75 24.27 -12.91
N GLU A 212 -9.91 24.90 -12.11
CA GLU A 212 -8.78 25.74 -12.51
C GLU A 212 -7.50 24.89 -12.60
#